data_7c7e8d286e8de69507faae6eddaa5947
#
_entry.id   7c7e8d286e8de69507faae6eddaa5947
#
_cell.length_a   1.000
_cell.length_b   1.000
_cell.length_c   1.000
_cell.angle_alpha   90.00
_cell.angle_beta   90.00
_cell.angle_gamma   90.00
#
_symmetry.space_group_name_H-M   'P 1'
#
loop_
_entity.id
_entity.type
_entity.pdbx_description
1 polymer ?
#
loop_
_entity_poly.entity_id
_entity_poly.type
_entity_poly.pdbx_seq_one_letter_code
_entity_poly.pdbx_strand_id
1 'polypeptide(L)'
;VNMVDRVEVMRGGGSALFGSSAIAGTVNIITKEPATNSASLSHSTTSIGGTSALDNITMLNASLVTDDHKMGIAVFGQNRQRDGYDANGDGYTELPTINSQNIGTRMFLKTGTYSRITGEYHHLQEYRRGGDSLSIPPHEANIAEEVTHSINTGSVKFDYFAPNEKHRLSIFGSIQHIDRESYYGAGKNPNAYGGTTDLTWVAGAQYNYKFDKCIFMPAEFIAGVEFN
;
A
#
# COMPACT_ATOMS: atom_id res chain seq x y z
N VAL A 1 5.77 -1.25 -5.31
CA VAL A 1 6.29 -0.02 -5.97
C VAL A 1 5.73 0.14 -7.37
N ASN A 2 5.47 -0.94 -8.11
CA ASN A 2 4.98 -0.88 -9.50
C ASN A 2 3.60 -0.25 -9.70
N MET A 3 2.77 -0.29 -8.67
CA MET A 3 1.42 0.31 -8.68
C MET A 3 1.43 1.81 -8.40
N VAL A 4 2.55 2.37 -7.92
CA VAL A 4 2.64 3.78 -7.55
C VAL A 4 2.85 4.63 -8.79
N ASP A 5 2.01 5.65 -8.97
CA ASP A 5 2.17 6.70 -9.97
C ASP A 5 3.13 7.76 -9.42
N ARG A 6 2.78 8.32 -8.25
CA ARG A 6 3.59 9.32 -7.57
C ARG A 6 3.37 9.31 -6.06
N VAL A 7 4.31 9.91 -5.37
CA VAL A 7 4.24 10.15 -3.92
C VAL A 7 4.27 11.66 -3.69
N GLU A 8 3.27 12.16 -2.98
CA GLU A 8 3.16 13.56 -2.59
C GLU A 8 3.49 13.68 -1.10
N VAL A 9 4.43 14.54 -0.76
CA VAL A 9 4.85 14.78 0.62
C VAL A 9 4.51 16.20 1.01
N MET A 10 3.56 16.35 1.94
CA MET A 10 3.25 17.63 2.57
C MET A 10 3.97 17.71 3.91
N ARG A 11 4.77 18.74 4.11
CA ARG A 11 5.48 19.03 5.35
C ARG A 11 4.70 20.05 6.17
N GLY A 12 4.55 19.79 7.46
CA GLY A 12 3.79 20.65 8.37
C GLY A 12 2.34 20.19 8.56
N GLY A 13 1.57 20.94 9.34
CA GLY A 13 0.22 20.56 9.73
C GLY A 13 -0.75 20.48 8.55
N GLY A 14 -1.22 19.27 8.27
CA GLY A 14 -2.22 18.97 7.25
C GLY A 14 -3.57 18.53 7.83
N SER A 15 -3.76 18.67 9.13
CA SER A 15 -4.90 18.12 9.88
C SER A 15 -6.27 18.61 9.39
N ALA A 16 -6.34 19.81 8.82
CA ALA A 16 -7.58 20.34 8.25
C ALA A 16 -8.07 19.57 7.01
N LEU A 17 -7.16 18.90 6.28
CA LEU A 17 -7.48 18.13 5.07
C LEU A 17 -7.38 16.61 5.28
N PHE A 18 -6.51 16.16 6.18
CA PHE A 18 -6.12 14.75 6.32
C PHE A 18 -6.39 14.18 7.72
N GLY A 19 -7.18 14.89 8.54
CA GLY A 19 -7.55 14.45 9.88
C GLY A 19 -6.53 14.76 10.96
N SER A 20 -6.89 14.48 12.21
CA SER A 20 -6.11 14.86 13.42
C SER A 20 -4.72 14.21 13.50
N SER A 21 -4.49 13.12 12.81
CA SER A 21 -3.20 12.42 12.80
C SER A 21 -2.13 13.11 11.94
N ALA A 22 -2.50 14.04 11.06
CA ALA A 22 -1.59 14.73 10.14
C ALA A 22 -0.94 15.98 10.76
N ILE A 23 -0.34 15.84 11.95
CA ILE A 23 0.24 16.97 12.71
C ILE A 23 1.61 17.36 12.15
N ALA A 24 2.47 16.39 11.88
CA ALA A 24 3.84 16.62 11.44
C ALA A 24 3.98 16.67 9.90
N GLY A 25 3.01 16.14 9.18
CA GLY A 25 2.98 16.06 7.73
C GLY A 25 2.16 14.89 7.22
N THR A 26 2.04 14.82 5.90
CA THR A 26 1.29 13.75 5.22
C THR A 26 2.10 13.21 4.04
N VAL A 27 2.13 11.89 3.91
CA VAL A 27 2.64 11.20 2.71
C VAL A 27 1.43 10.59 1.99
N ASN A 28 1.13 11.10 0.81
CA ASN A 28 0.04 10.61 -0.03
C ASN A 28 0.62 9.78 -1.18
N ILE A 29 0.27 8.50 -1.23
CA ILE A 29 0.70 7.57 -2.27
C ILE A 29 -0.44 7.43 -3.28
N ILE A 30 -0.19 7.85 -4.52
CA ILE A 30 -1.16 7.81 -5.59
C ILE A 30 -0.84 6.62 -6.50
N THR A 31 -1.82 5.75 -6.66
CA THR A 31 -1.70 4.56 -7.50
C THR A 31 -2.01 4.88 -8.97
N LYS A 32 -1.38 4.15 -9.89
CA LYS A 32 -1.61 4.27 -11.34
C LYS A 32 -3.06 3.96 -11.68
N GLU A 33 -3.65 4.82 -12.50
CA GLU A 33 -4.96 4.54 -13.08
C GLU A 33 -4.80 3.77 -14.40
N PRO A 34 -5.70 2.81 -14.69
CA PRO A 34 -5.74 2.18 -15.99
C PRO A 34 -6.14 3.23 -17.05
N ALA A 35 -5.21 3.58 -17.94
CA ALA A 35 -5.42 4.58 -18.99
C ALA A 35 -5.38 3.97 -20.39
N THR A 36 -4.62 2.89 -20.57
CA THR A 36 -4.43 2.19 -21.84
C THR A 36 -4.36 0.68 -21.62
N ASN A 37 -4.63 -0.08 -22.64
CA ASN A 37 -4.41 -1.52 -22.63
C ASN A 37 -2.92 -1.80 -22.65
N SER A 38 -2.41 -2.45 -21.62
CA SER A 38 -1.00 -2.78 -21.50
C SER A 38 -0.78 -3.99 -20.60
N ALA A 39 0.34 -4.67 -20.80
CA ALA A 39 0.84 -5.69 -19.91
C ALA A 39 2.36 -5.64 -19.87
N SER A 40 2.93 -5.85 -18.69
CA SER A 40 4.37 -5.95 -18.51
C SER A 40 4.69 -6.99 -17.45
N LEU A 41 5.71 -7.79 -17.73
CA LEU A 41 6.32 -8.73 -16.79
C LEU A 41 7.80 -8.38 -16.68
N SER A 42 8.29 -8.27 -15.47
CA SER A 42 9.72 -8.04 -15.22
C SER A 42 10.23 -8.99 -14.15
N HIS A 43 11.48 -9.42 -14.30
CA HIS A 43 12.19 -10.22 -13.31
C HIS A 43 13.57 -9.61 -13.10
N SER A 44 13.97 -9.53 -11.84
CA SER A 44 15.30 -9.06 -11.44
C SER A 44 15.90 -10.05 -10.45
N THR A 45 17.13 -10.44 -10.69
CA THR A 45 17.96 -11.20 -9.77
C THR A 45 19.15 -10.36 -9.38
N THR A 46 19.35 -10.18 -8.09
CA THR A 46 20.47 -9.39 -7.53
C THR A 46 21.29 -10.31 -6.64
N SER A 47 22.61 -10.43 -6.90
CA SER A 47 23.55 -11.07 -5.98
C SER A 47 23.87 -10.10 -4.85
N ILE A 48 23.74 -10.55 -3.61
CA ILE A 48 24.00 -9.75 -2.42
C ILE A 48 25.48 -9.89 -2.06
N GLY A 49 26.19 -8.75 -1.97
CA GLY A 49 27.62 -8.73 -1.60
C GLY A 49 28.53 -9.51 -2.56
N GLY A 50 28.09 -9.83 -3.77
CA GLY A 50 28.86 -10.66 -4.72
C GLY A 50 28.93 -12.14 -4.31
N THR A 51 28.04 -12.59 -3.43
CA THR A 51 27.96 -13.98 -2.93
C THR A 51 26.88 -14.79 -3.67
N SER A 52 26.64 -16.02 -3.21
CA SER A 52 25.54 -16.86 -3.69
C SER A 52 24.17 -16.47 -3.14
N ALA A 53 24.10 -15.54 -2.17
CA ALA A 53 22.84 -15.05 -1.66
C ALA A 53 22.15 -14.15 -2.71
N LEU A 54 20.89 -14.44 -3.00
CA LEU A 54 20.14 -13.82 -4.08
C LEU A 54 18.92 -13.06 -3.55
N ASP A 55 18.57 -11.97 -4.24
CA ASP A 55 17.29 -11.29 -4.12
C ASP A 55 16.58 -11.33 -5.47
N ASN A 56 15.55 -12.14 -5.57
CA ASN A 56 14.76 -12.33 -6.78
C ASN A 56 13.43 -11.59 -6.66
N ILE A 57 13.12 -10.76 -7.64
CA ILE A 57 11.86 -10.00 -7.70
C ILE A 57 11.21 -10.21 -9.05
N THR A 58 10.01 -10.77 -9.06
CA THR A 58 9.16 -10.87 -10.25
C THR A 58 7.98 -9.94 -10.11
N MET A 59 7.69 -9.15 -11.13
CA MET A 59 6.61 -8.15 -11.11
C MET A 59 5.76 -8.26 -12.36
N LEU A 60 4.44 -8.24 -12.17
CA LEU A 60 3.43 -8.19 -13.21
C LEU A 60 2.62 -6.90 -13.08
N ASN A 61 2.39 -6.24 -14.21
CA ASN A 61 1.40 -5.17 -14.32
C ASN A 61 0.59 -5.42 -15.58
N ALA A 62 -0.73 -5.27 -15.47
CA ALA A 62 -1.62 -5.33 -16.62
C ALA A 62 -2.75 -4.31 -16.44
N SER A 63 -3.17 -3.69 -17.52
CA SER A 63 -4.34 -2.81 -17.53
C SER A 63 -5.18 -3.03 -18.77
N LEU A 64 -6.49 -2.95 -18.58
CA LEU A 64 -7.49 -3.02 -19.63
C LEU A 64 -8.43 -1.84 -19.46
N VAL A 65 -8.74 -1.17 -20.58
CA VAL A 65 -9.65 -0.04 -20.63
C VAL A 65 -10.57 -0.24 -21.84
N THR A 66 -11.85 0.03 -21.65
CA THR A 66 -12.82 -0.02 -22.75
C THR A 66 -12.57 1.11 -23.76
N ASP A 67 -12.91 0.90 -25.04
CA ASP A 67 -12.67 1.88 -26.11
C ASP A 67 -13.35 3.22 -25.84
N ASP A 68 -14.49 3.22 -25.15
CA ASP A 68 -15.21 4.43 -24.72
C ASP A 68 -14.65 5.06 -23.43
N HIS A 69 -13.59 4.50 -22.87
CA HIS A 69 -12.96 4.93 -21.61
C HIS A 69 -13.93 5.08 -20.42
N LYS A 70 -15.01 4.27 -20.41
CA LYS A 70 -15.96 4.28 -19.28
C LYS A 70 -15.60 3.31 -18.18
N MET A 71 -14.90 2.23 -18.52
CA MET A 71 -14.41 1.25 -17.56
C MET A 71 -12.93 0.99 -17.74
N GLY A 72 -12.24 0.74 -16.65
CA GLY A 72 -10.87 0.26 -16.67
C GLY A 72 -10.55 -0.54 -15.43
N ILE A 73 -9.64 -1.51 -15.59
CA ILE A 73 -9.07 -2.31 -14.52
C ILE A 73 -7.56 -2.41 -14.71
N ALA A 74 -6.82 -2.21 -13.63
CA ALA A 74 -5.40 -2.51 -13.55
C ALA A 74 -5.18 -3.59 -12.49
N VAL A 75 -4.27 -4.51 -12.78
CA VAL A 75 -3.82 -5.57 -11.87
C VAL A 75 -2.32 -5.45 -11.68
N PHE A 76 -1.88 -5.54 -10.45
CA PHE A 76 -0.48 -5.49 -10.05
C PHE A 76 -0.13 -6.75 -9.27
N GLY A 77 0.99 -7.37 -9.57
CA GLY A 77 1.49 -8.53 -8.85
C GLY A 77 2.98 -8.40 -8.60
N GLN A 78 3.44 -8.86 -7.44
CA GLN A 78 4.85 -8.98 -7.13
C GLN A 78 5.08 -10.24 -6.29
N ASN A 79 6.14 -10.97 -6.65
CA ASN A 79 6.73 -12.01 -5.82
C ASN A 79 8.19 -11.66 -5.59
N ARG A 80 8.62 -11.66 -4.32
CA ARG A 80 10.00 -11.43 -3.92
C ARG A 80 10.48 -12.54 -3.02
N GLN A 81 11.65 -13.07 -3.34
CA GLN A 81 12.35 -14.05 -2.54
C GLN A 81 13.79 -13.58 -2.36
N ARG A 82 14.19 -13.35 -1.12
CA ARG A 82 15.54 -12.96 -0.76
C ARG A 82 16.11 -13.93 0.23
N ASP A 83 17.32 -14.39 -0.03
CA ASP A 83 18.10 -15.19 0.90
C ASP A 83 18.57 -14.33 2.09
N GLY A 84 18.72 -14.95 3.26
CA GLY A 84 19.39 -14.32 4.38
C GLY A 84 20.87 -14.09 4.06
N TYR A 85 21.42 -12.97 4.50
CA TYR A 85 22.80 -12.59 4.25
C TYR A 85 23.50 -12.12 5.52
N ASP A 86 24.58 -12.77 5.85
CA ASP A 86 25.52 -12.44 6.91
C ASP A 86 26.73 -11.75 6.22
N ALA A 87 26.87 -10.45 6.46
CA ALA A 87 27.87 -9.63 5.78
C ALA A 87 29.25 -9.69 6.41
N ASN A 88 29.32 -9.95 7.71
CA ASN A 88 30.55 -9.92 8.50
C ASN A 88 31.08 -11.32 8.89
N GLY A 89 30.27 -12.37 8.64
CA GLY A 89 30.65 -13.77 8.90
C GLY A 89 30.56 -14.18 10.36
N ASP A 90 29.77 -13.47 11.18
CA ASP A 90 29.62 -13.79 12.60
C ASP A 90 28.51 -14.80 12.91
N GLY A 91 27.82 -15.28 11.87
CA GLY A 91 26.73 -16.25 11.95
C GLY A 91 25.35 -15.63 12.14
N TYR A 92 25.24 -14.29 12.17
CA TYR A 92 23.98 -13.55 12.27
C TYR A 92 23.71 -12.77 10.97
N THR A 93 22.46 -12.76 10.53
CA THR A 93 22.10 -12.08 9.27
C THR A 93 21.88 -10.60 9.48
N GLU A 94 22.61 -9.73 8.75
CA GLU A 94 22.28 -8.31 8.61
C GLU A 94 21.10 -8.09 7.67
N LEU A 95 20.91 -8.98 6.70
CA LEU A 95 19.73 -8.98 5.85
C LEU A 95 18.93 -10.26 6.08
N PRO A 96 17.68 -10.15 6.57
CA PRO A 96 16.83 -11.31 6.79
C PRO A 96 16.40 -11.97 5.47
N THR A 97 16.06 -13.25 5.54
CA THR A 97 15.29 -13.91 4.49
C THR A 97 13.95 -13.21 4.32
N ILE A 98 13.52 -13.03 3.08
CA ILE A 98 12.19 -12.50 2.75
C ILE A 98 11.52 -13.43 1.74
N ASN A 99 10.25 -13.75 2.01
CA ASN A 99 9.33 -14.29 1.04
C ASN A 99 8.07 -13.41 1.07
N SER A 100 7.86 -12.61 0.03
CA SER A 100 6.78 -11.64 -0.01
C SER A 100 6.02 -11.76 -1.33
N GLN A 101 4.71 -11.91 -1.23
CA GLN A 101 3.78 -11.94 -2.34
C GLN A 101 2.74 -10.86 -2.16
N ASN A 102 2.53 -10.05 -3.18
CA ASN A 102 1.44 -9.11 -3.18
C ASN A 102 0.70 -9.11 -4.51
N ILE A 103 -0.58 -8.85 -4.42
CA ILE A 103 -1.46 -8.62 -5.56
C ILE A 103 -2.36 -7.43 -5.24
N GLY A 104 -2.59 -6.60 -6.24
CA GLY A 104 -3.51 -5.48 -6.11
C GLY A 104 -4.28 -5.26 -7.39
N THR A 105 -5.46 -4.70 -7.25
CA THR A 105 -6.31 -4.29 -8.36
C THR A 105 -6.81 -2.87 -8.12
N ARG A 106 -6.92 -2.11 -9.20
CA ARG A 106 -7.63 -0.82 -9.22
C ARG A 106 -8.55 -0.80 -10.41
N MET A 107 -9.81 -0.45 -10.16
CA MET A 107 -10.82 -0.35 -11.20
C MET A 107 -11.54 0.98 -11.13
N PHE A 108 -12.04 1.42 -12.27
CA PHE A 108 -12.97 2.53 -12.33
C PHE A 108 -14.14 2.24 -13.24
N LEU A 109 -15.26 2.88 -12.93
CA LEU A 109 -16.47 2.89 -13.74
C LEU A 109 -17.04 4.32 -13.76
N LYS A 110 -17.14 4.92 -14.93
CA LYS A 110 -17.91 6.16 -15.13
C LYS A 110 -19.39 5.80 -15.17
N THR A 111 -20.14 6.16 -14.14
CA THR A 111 -21.56 5.88 -13.99
C THR A 111 -22.44 6.91 -14.70
N GLY A 112 -21.82 7.98 -15.18
CA GLY A 112 -22.44 9.04 -15.98
C GLY A 112 -21.37 10.01 -16.47
N THR A 113 -21.80 11.07 -17.15
CA THR A 113 -20.89 12.10 -17.69
C THR A 113 -20.07 12.78 -16.57
N TYR A 114 -20.67 12.92 -15.40
CA TYR A 114 -20.11 13.68 -14.28
C TYR A 114 -19.89 12.84 -13.02
N SER A 115 -19.98 11.52 -13.13
CA SER A 115 -19.83 10.64 -11.97
C SER A 115 -18.96 9.42 -12.26
N ARG A 116 -18.21 9.01 -11.23
CA ARG A 116 -17.25 7.92 -11.31
C ARG A 116 -17.20 7.15 -9.99
N ILE A 117 -17.14 5.83 -10.08
CA ILE A 117 -16.78 4.93 -8.99
C ILE A 117 -15.35 4.45 -9.23
N THR A 118 -14.54 4.43 -8.19
CA THR A 118 -13.21 3.82 -8.15
C THR A 118 -13.19 2.79 -7.04
N GLY A 119 -12.69 1.59 -7.33
CA GLY A 119 -12.48 0.52 -6.35
C GLY A 119 -11.03 0.07 -6.36
N GLU A 120 -10.51 -0.29 -5.19
CA GLU A 120 -9.18 -0.88 -5.02
C GLU A 120 -9.23 -2.06 -4.07
N TYR A 121 -8.40 -3.04 -4.33
CA TYR A 121 -8.14 -4.16 -3.43
C TYR A 121 -6.67 -4.50 -3.46
N HIS A 122 -6.10 -4.78 -2.29
CA HIS A 122 -4.72 -5.21 -2.13
C HIS A 122 -4.64 -6.35 -1.13
N HIS A 123 -3.85 -7.34 -1.48
CA HIS A 123 -3.45 -8.44 -0.59
C HIS A 123 -1.94 -8.51 -0.55
N LEU A 124 -1.37 -8.54 0.66
CA LEU A 124 0.03 -8.75 0.93
C LEU A 124 0.19 -9.93 1.89
N GLN A 125 1.02 -10.87 1.51
CA GLN A 125 1.55 -11.89 2.41
C GLN A 125 3.07 -11.78 2.44
N GLU A 126 3.66 -11.67 3.63
CA GLU A 126 5.10 -11.54 3.80
C GLU A 126 5.57 -12.38 4.98
N TYR A 127 6.64 -13.10 4.75
CA TYR A 127 7.42 -13.81 5.75
C TYR A 127 8.83 -13.23 5.78
N ARG A 128 9.33 -12.96 6.97
CA ARG A 128 10.73 -12.55 7.24
C ARG A 128 11.32 -13.39 8.33
N ARG A 129 12.59 -13.76 8.18
CA ARG A 129 13.36 -14.51 9.18
C ARG A 129 14.79 -13.99 9.21
N GLY A 130 15.23 -13.47 10.35
CA GLY A 130 16.58 -13.00 10.62
C GLY A 130 17.16 -13.59 11.91
N GLY A 131 18.42 -13.31 12.15
CA GLY A 131 19.20 -13.84 13.28
C GLY A 131 20.12 -14.98 12.86
N ASP A 132 20.40 -15.89 13.78
CA ASP A 132 21.20 -17.08 13.50
C ASP A 132 20.33 -18.30 13.16
N SER A 133 20.97 -19.34 12.60
CA SER A 133 20.36 -20.66 12.43
C SER A 133 18.99 -20.63 11.71
N LEU A 134 18.93 -20.01 10.53
CA LEU A 134 17.69 -19.76 9.78
C LEU A 134 16.88 -21.02 9.44
N SER A 135 17.49 -22.21 9.50
CA SER A 135 16.87 -23.49 9.14
C SER A 135 16.10 -24.18 10.27
N ILE A 136 16.19 -23.67 11.50
CA ILE A 136 15.49 -24.20 12.67
C ILE A 136 14.40 -23.23 13.14
N PRO A 137 13.41 -23.67 13.96
CA PRO A 137 12.42 -22.80 14.54
C PRO A 137 13.06 -21.62 15.30
N PRO A 138 12.47 -20.42 15.29
CA PRO A 138 13.10 -19.23 15.87
C PRO A 138 13.37 -19.34 17.36
N HIS A 139 12.53 -20.09 18.11
CA HIS A 139 12.72 -20.33 19.55
C HIS A 139 13.84 -21.35 19.88
N GLU A 140 14.43 -22.00 18.89
CA GLU A 140 15.59 -22.87 19.03
C GLU A 140 16.90 -22.19 18.65
N ALA A 141 16.83 -21.00 18.05
CA ALA A 141 17.97 -20.16 17.70
C ALA A 141 18.49 -19.35 18.90
N ASN A 142 19.74 -18.90 18.85
CA ASN A 142 20.28 -18.06 19.94
C ASN A 142 19.70 -16.65 19.91
N ILE A 143 19.58 -16.04 18.71
CA ILE A 143 18.91 -14.78 18.48
C ILE A 143 18.10 -14.92 17.20
N ALA A 144 16.82 -14.62 17.27
CA ALA A 144 15.93 -14.71 16.14
C ALA A 144 14.88 -13.61 16.10
N GLU A 145 14.63 -13.11 14.90
CA GLU A 145 13.40 -12.42 14.56
C GLU A 145 12.67 -13.21 13.45
N GLU A 146 11.37 -13.37 13.63
CA GLU A 146 10.51 -13.94 12.60
C GLU A 146 9.21 -13.18 12.59
N VAL A 147 8.74 -12.82 11.41
CA VAL A 147 7.46 -12.12 11.26
C VAL A 147 6.73 -12.62 10.03
N THR A 148 5.47 -12.97 10.22
CA THR A 148 4.52 -13.24 9.14
C THR A 148 3.43 -12.18 9.14
N HIS A 149 3.19 -11.56 8.00
CA HIS A 149 2.09 -10.63 7.79
C HIS A 149 1.13 -11.18 6.74
N SER A 150 -0.16 -11.05 7.01
CA SER A 150 -1.23 -11.17 6.02
C SER A 150 -2.09 -9.91 6.09
N ILE A 151 -2.08 -9.11 5.04
CA ILE A 151 -2.76 -7.83 5.00
C ILE A 151 -3.74 -7.82 3.82
N ASN A 152 -5.00 -7.53 4.11
CA ASN A 152 -6.04 -7.32 3.11
C ASN A 152 -6.57 -5.91 3.24
N THR A 153 -6.59 -5.16 2.13
CA THR A 153 -7.12 -3.79 2.10
C THR A 153 -8.07 -3.64 0.93
N GLY A 154 -9.24 -3.09 1.19
CA GLY A 154 -10.22 -2.75 0.16
C GLY A 154 -10.70 -1.32 0.31
N SER A 155 -10.96 -0.64 -0.80
CA SER A 155 -11.54 0.70 -0.78
C SER A 155 -12.49 0.92 -1.96
N VAL A 156 -13.47 1.79 -1.73
CA VAL A 156 -14.36 2.28 -2.76
C VAL A 156 -14.53 3.79 -2.60
N LYS A 157 -14.59 4.48 -3.74
CA LYS A 157 -14.80 5.92 -3.80
C LYS A 157 -15.78 6.25 -4.91
N PHE A 158 -16.74 7.11 -4.59
CA PHE A 158 -17.64 7.73 -5.56
C PHE A 158 -17.31 9.23 -5.66
N ASP A 159 -17.05 9.69 -6.87
CA ASP A 159 -16.84 11.11 -7.19
C ASP A 159 -17.99 11.59 -8.10
N TYR A 160 -18.55 12.75 -7.75
CA TYR A 160 -19.50 13.50 -8.59
C TYR A 160 -18.95 14.91 -8.84
N PHE A 161 -18.99 15.32 -10.10
CA PHE A 161 -18.60 16.66 -10.55
C PHE A 161 -19.81 17.33 -11.17
N ALA A 162 -20.19 18.49 -10.70
CA ALA A 162 -21.31 19.21 -11.29
C ALA A 162 -20.95 19.70 -12.71
N PRO A 163 -21.95 19.81 -13.64
CA PRO A 163 -21.72 20.30 -15.00
C PRO A 163 -21.08 21.68 -15.09
N ASN A 164 -21.25 22.51 -14.05
CA ASN A 164 -20.67 23.85 -13.98
C ASN A 164 -19.24 23.88 -13.43
N GLU A 165 -18.64 22.69 -13.16
CA GLU A 165 -17.30 22.49 -12.61
C GLU A 165 -17.03 23.15 -11.25
N LYS A 166 -18.07 23.72 -10.62
CA LYS A 166 -17.93 24.42 -9.33
C LYS A 166 -18.10 23.51 -8.13
N HIS A 167 -18.86 22.43 -8.26
CA HIS A 167 -19.17 21.52 -7.15
C HIS A 167 -18.52 20.16 -7.40
N ARG A 168 -17.87 19.66 -6.38
CA ARG A 168 -17.40 18.26 -6.35
C ARG A 168 -17.84 17.63 -5.04
N LEU A 169 -18.42 16.44 -5.13
CA LEU A 169 -18.73 15.58 -3.99
C LEU A 169 -17.93 14.29 -4.12
N SER A 170 -17.21 13.92 -3.07
CA SER A 170 -16.52 12.64 -2.96
C SER A 170 -17.06 11.90 -1.74
N ILE A 171 -17.44 10.63 -1.90
CA ILE A 171 -17.82 9.73 -0.82
C ILE A 171 -16.88 8.54 -0.91
N PHE A 172 -16.30 8.13 0.19
CA PHE A 172 -15.32 7.04 0.21
C PHE A 172 -15.45 6.16 1.44
N GLY A 173 -14.99 4.93 1.29
CA GLY A 173 -14.81 3.99 2.39
C GLY A 173 -13.65 3.08 2.11
N SER A 174 -12.94 2.69 3.16
CA SER A 174 -11.88 1.70 3.13
C SER A 174 -11.93 0.79 4.35
N ILE A 175 -11.42 -0.42 4.18
CA ILE A 175 -11.28 -1.40 5.24
C ILE A 175 -9.94 -2.10 5.09
N GLN A 176 -9.25 -2.32 6.18
CA GLN A 176 -8.01 -3.07 6.25
C GLN A 176 -8.08 -4.11 7.36
N HIS A 177 -7.70 -5.32 7.03
CA HIS A 177 -7.55 -6.42 7.98
C HIS A 177 -6.10 -6.88 7.96
N ILE A 178 -5.47 -6.95 9.14
CA ILE A 178 -4.09 -7.36 9.34
C ILE A 178 -4.06 -8.52 10.32
N ASP A 179 -3.45 -9.62 9.90
CA ASP A 179 -2.98 -10.67 10.80
C ASP A 179 -1.46 -10.67 10.81
N ARG A 180 -0.88 -10.62 11.98
CA ARG A 180 0.56 -10.64 12.20
C ARG A 180 0.92 -11.66 13.25
N GLU A 181 1.80 -12.57 12.90
CA GLU A 181 2.50 -13.43 13.83
C GLU A 181 3.97 -12.99 13.90
N SER A 182 4.56 -13.02 15.08
CA SER A 182 5.93 -12.57 15.27
C SER A 182 6.65 -13.37 16.37
N TYR A 183 7.94 -13.48 16.19
CA TYR A 183 8.87 -13.91 17.22
C TYR A 183 10.02 -12.91 17.29
N TYR A 184 10.32 -12.44 18.48
CA TYR A 184 11.50 -11.62 18.76
C TYR A 184 12.15 -12.13 20.04
N GLY A 185 13.17 -12.97 19.92
CA GLY A 185 13.72 -13.64 21.06
C GLY A 185 15.23 -13.89 20.99
N ALA A 186 15.80 -14.08 22.18
CA ALA A 186 17.18 -14.48 22.39
C ALA A 186 17.24 -15.59 23.42
N GLY A 187 18.31 -16.41 23.39
CA GLY A 187 18.56 -17.43 24.39
C GLY A 187 17.54 -18.58 24.34
N LYS A 188 17.03 -18.91 23.15
CA LYS A 188 16.10 -20.02 22.93
C LYS A 188 14.80 -19.91 23.72
N ASN A 189 14.20 -18.74 23.75
CA ASN A 189 13.01 -18.45 24.53
C ASN A 189 11.71 -18.88 23.82
N PRO A 190 10.98 -19.94 24.28
CA PRO A 190 9.76 -20.38 23.65
C PRO A 190 8.55 -19.44 23.90
N ASN A 191 8.69 -18.44 24.76
CA ASN A 191 7.61 -17.50 25.11
C ASN A 191 7.70 -16.15 24.40
N ALA A 192 8.62 -16.01 23.43
CA ALA A 192 8.82 -14.75 22.71
C ALA A 192 7.96 -14.61 21.44
N TYR A 193 6.93 -15.45 21.31
CA TYR A 193 5.94 -15.32 20.26
C TYR A 193 4.89 -14.26 20.58
N GLY A 194 4.46 -13.56 19.57
CA GLY A 194 3.38 -12.59 19.64
C GLY A 194 2.47 -12.69 18.41
N GLY A 195 1.19 -12.42 18.60
CA GLY A 195 0.20 -12.33 17.54
C GLY A 195 -0.60 -11.04 17.67
N THR A 196 -0.98 -10.48 16.54
CA THR A 196 -1.86 -9.30 16.48
C THR A 196 -2.81 -9.45 15.31
N THR A 197 -4.10 -9.26 15.58
CA THR A 197 -5.12 -9.11 14.55
C THR A 197 -5.72 -7.71 14.68
N ASP A 198 -5.78 -6.99 13.59
CA ASP A 198 -6.31 -5.62 13.55
C ASP A 198 -7.33 -5.48 12.42
N LEU A 199 -8.42 -4.78 12.69
CA LEU A 199 -9.43 -4.41 11.72
C LEU A 199 -9.66 -2.91 11.81
N THR A 200 -9.17 -2.21 10.81
CA THR A 200 -9.35 -0.76 10.67
C THR A 200 -10.31 -0.46 9.53
N TRP A 201 -11.20 0.49 9.72
CA TRP A 201 -12.05 1.00 8.65
C TRP A 201 -12.14 2.52 8.70
N VAL A 202 -12.35 3.13 7.55
CA VAL A 202 -12.55 4.57 7.42
C VAL A 202 -13.70 4.80 6.44
N ALA A 203 -14.60 5.72 6.76
CA ALA A 203 -15.63 6.16 5.85
C ALA A 203 -15.77 7.69 5.94
N GLY A 204 -15.98 8.33 4.79
CA GLY A 204 -16.07 9.79 4.80
C GLY A 204 -16.73 10.35 3.55
N ALA A 205 -17.03 11.65 3.65
CA ALA A 205 -17.51 12.46 2.54
C ALA A 205 -16.83 13.81 2.54
N GLN A 206 -16.52 14.31 1.36
CA GLN A 206 -15.91 15.61 1.15
C GLN A 206 -16.67 16.37 0.06
N TYR A 207 -16.94 17.63 0.33
CA TYR A 207 -17.56 18.54 -0.62
C TYR A 207 -16.64 19.72 -0.89
N ASN A 208 -16.43 20.00 -2.17
CA ASN A 208 -15.63 21.14 -2.63
C ASN A 208 -16.51 22.08 -3.43
N TYR A 209 -16.37 23.40 -3.19
CA TYR A 209 -17.01 24.44 -3.96
C TYR A 209 -15.99 25.48 -4.41
N LYS A 210 -15.95 25.75 -5.73
CA LYS A 210 -15.10 26.77 -6.33
C LYS A 210 -15.85 28.07 -6.54
N PHE A 211 -15.36 29.13 -5.94
CA PHE A 211 -15.82 30.49 -6.19
C PHE A 211 -15.00 31.10 -7.33
N ASP A 212 -15.65 31.63 -8.35
CA ASP A 212 -14.93 32.40 -9.40
C ASP A 212 -14.26 33.64 -8.78
N LYS A 213 -14.93 34.24 -7.81
CA LYS A 213 -14.43 35.37 -7.07
C LYS A 213 -15.00 35.37 -5.66
N CYS A 214 -14.13 35.37 -4.66
CA CYS A 214 -14.44 35.59 -3.27
C CYS A 214 -13.70 36.87 -2.84
N ILE A 215 -14.47 37.95 -2.55
CA ILE A 215 -13.95 39.27 -2.29
C ILE A 215 -13.18 39.84 -3.49
N PHE A 216 -11.89 39.47 -3.68
CA PHE A 216 -11.01 40.00 -4.74
C PHE A 216 -10.27 38.94 -5.53
N MET A 217 -10.32 37.67 -5.14
CA MET A 217 -9.61 36.56 -5.80
C MET A 217 -10.47 35.31 -5.92
N PRO A 218 -10.15 34.35 -6.83
CA PRO A 218 -10.74 33.01 -6.81
C PRO A 218 -10.48 32.32 -5.47
N ALA A 219 -11.42 31.51 -5.00
CA ALA A 219 -11.30 30.75 -3.76
C ALA A 219 -11.95 29.37 -3.89
N GLU A 220 -11.51 28.43 -3.07
CA GLU A 220 -12.12 27.11 -2.94
C GLU A 220 -12.51 26.88 -1.48
N PHE A 221 -13.75 26.45 -1.28
CA PHE A 221 -14.25 25.98 0.01
C PHE A 221 -14.24 24.46 0.02
N ILE A 222 -13.68 23.87 1.06
CA ILE A 222 -13.64 22.43 1.27
C ILE A 222 -14.22 22.12 2.64
N ALA A 223 -15.18 21.22 2.68
CA ALA A 223 -15.74 20.67 3.92
C ALA A 223 -15.79 19.14 3.83
N GLY A 224 -15.50 18.48 4.92
CA GLY A 224 -15.51 17.01 4.97
C GLY A 224 -15.87 16.49 6.35
N VAL A 225 -16.30 15.24 6.36
CA VAL A 225 -16.52 14.44 7.57
C VAL A 225 -15.90 13.06 7.35
N GLU A 226 -15.26 12.55 8.37
CA GLU A 226 -14.61 11.24 8.38
C GLU A 226 -14.92 10.54 9.70
N PHE A 227 -15.13 9.23 9.62
CA PHE A 227 -15.31 8.31 10.72
C PHE A 227 -14.30 7.16 10.58
N ASN A 228 -13.72 6.75 11.69
CA ASN A 228 -12.79 5.64 11.83
C ASN A 228 -12.99 4.90 13.16
#